data_14ee2073fd7e73408a6330a717b01a3a
#
_entry.id   14ee2073fd7e73408a6330a717b01a3a
#
_cell.length_a   1.000
_cell.length_b   1.000
_cell.length_c   1.000
_cell.angle_alpha   90.00
_cell.angle_beta   90.00
_cell.angle_gamma   90.00
#
_symmetry.space_group_name_H-M   'P 1'
#
loop_
_entity.id
_entity.type
_entity.pdbx_description
1 polymer ?
#
loop_
_entity_poly.entity_id
_entity_poly.type
_entity_poly.pdbx_seq_one_letter_code
_entity_poly.pdbx_strand_id
1 'polypeptide(L)'
;MNEKCNLVTVLLLCCLIFPGNAQEFNWQDLVNRKQYAAVIAHADSLTLADSSNYEIMNAIGQAYEGMLRYQKAYDYYRLCFSMDTTNLDILNILARTATNLGRAEDAERYFHQVLSADSSNFYANYQLARLYFQLGEYEKAVDAYEKLQAQNEDNTVSVSYTHLTLPTTS
;
A
#
# COMPACT_ATOMS: atom_id res chain seq x y z
N MET A 1 -34.28 20.80 45.56
CA MET A 1 -33.60 21.66 44.54
C MET A 1 -32.61 20.78 43.83
N ASN A 2 -32.94 20.45 42.57
CA ASN A 2 -32.23 19.44 41.78
C ASN A 2 -31.05 20.06 41.04
N GLU A 3 -29.85 19.75 41.43
CA GLU A 3 -28.65 19.93 40.59
C GLU A 3 -28.45 18.69 39.72
N LYS A 4 -29.21 18.56 38.68
CA LYS A 4 -28.77 17.76 37.53
C LYS A 4 -27.82 18.62 36.74
N CYS A 5 -26.54 18.63 37.14
CA CYS A 5 -25.47 19.15 36.31
C CYS A 5 -25.50 18.40 35.01
N ASN A 6 -25.89 19.08 33.95
CA ASN A 6 -26.19 18.49 32.64
C ASN A 6 -24.85 18.12 31.99
N LEU A 7 -24.53 16.84 31.99
CA LEU A 7 -23.28 16.28 31.38
C LEU A 7 -23.06 16.80 29.96
N VAL A 8 -24.14 17.12 29.25
CA VAL A 8 -24.14 17.70 27.90
C VAL A 8 -23.61 19.14 27.89
N THR A 9 -23.90 19.94 28.93
CA THR A 9 -23.38 21.32 29.05
C THR A 9 -21.88 21.35 29.38
N VAL A 10 -21.39 20.37 30.14
CA VAL A 10 -19.93 20.25 30.42
C VAL A 10 -19.14 19.81 29.16
N LEU A 11 -19.72 18.91 28.37
CA LEU A 11 -19.12 18.51 27.09
C LEU A 11 -19.10 19.64 26.05
N LEU A 12 -20.16 20.46 26.00
CA LEU A 12 -20.21 21.64 25.12
C LEU A 12 -19.29 22.77 25.57
N LEU A 13 -19.06 22.94 26.86
CA LEU A 13 -18.12 23.93 27.39
C LEU A 13 -16.65 23.50 27.17
N CYS A 14 -16.33 22.20 27.19
CA CYS A 14 -15.00 21.70 26.82
C CYS A 14 -14.65 21.98 25.35
N CYS A 15 -15.63 21.97 24.45
CA CYS A 15 -15.40 22.30 23.03
C CYS A 15 -15.18 23.81 22.78
N LEU A 16 -15.60 24.70 23.71
CA LEU A 16 -15.46 26.15 23.56
C LEU A 16 -14.16 26.73 24.21
N ILE A 17 -13.46 25.97 25.04
CA ILE A 17 -12.28 26.44 25.78
C ILE A 17 -10.96 26.09 25.11
N PHE A 18 -10.93 25.21 24.12
CA PHE A 18 -9.78 24.95 23.27
C PHE A 18 -10.06 25.29 21.79
N PRO A 19 -9.92 26.57 21.39
CA PRO A 19 -9.71 26.90 19.98
C PRO A 19 -8.22 26.70 19.70
N GLY A 20 -7.75 25.50 19.82
CA GLY A 20 -6.35 25.19 19.62
C GLY A 20 -6.25 23.89 18.85
N ASN A 21 -6.03 24.04 17.53
CA ASN A 21 -5.58 23.00 16.63
C ASN A 21 -6.35 21.67 16.80
N ALA A 22 -7.43 21.51 16.07
CA ALA A 22 -7.73 20.22 15.49
C ALA A 22 -6.48 19.85 14.66
N GLN A 23 -5.47 19.30 15.31
CA GLN A 23 -4.30 18.76 14.64
C GLN A 23 -4.89 17.71 13.72
N GLU A 24 -4.91 18.03 12.44
CA GLU A 24 -5.43 17.15 11.41
C GLU A 24 -4.82 15.78 11.66
N PHE A 25 -5.65 14.79 11.95
CA PHE A 25 -5.19 13.48 12.41
C PHE A 25 -4.38 12.86 11.28
N ASN A 26 -3.08 12.80 11.45
CA ASN A 26 -2.16 12.33 10.41
C ASN A 26 -2.02 10.80 10.47
N TRP A 27 -2.87 10.13 9.71
CA TRP A 27 -2.89 8.68 9.58
C TRP A 27 -1.53 8.10 9.18
N GLN A 28 -0.88 8.72 8.19
CA GLN A 28 0.40 8.27 7.67
C GLN A 28 1.54 8.41 8.70
N ASP A 29 1.51 9.45 9.54
CA ASP A 29 2.50 9.61 10.62
C ASP A 29 2.40 8.47 11.64
N LEU A 30 1.20 8.07 12.03
CA LEU A 30 0.99 6.92 12.92
C LEU A 30 1.47 5.61 12.30
N VAL A 31 1.22 5.40 11.02
CA VAL A 31 1.70 4.22 10.29
C VAL A 31 3.23 4.22 10.25
N ASN A 32 3.86 5.35 9.93
CA ASN A 32 5.31 5.49 9.86
C ASN A 32 6.00 5.23 11.21
N ARG A 33 5.34 5.62 12.29
CA ARG A 33 5.76 5.34 13.68
C ARG A 33 5.40 3.93 14.15
N LYS A 34 4.78 3.11 13.30
CA LYS A 34 4.31 1.76 13.61
C LYS A 34 3.28 1.72 14.77
N GLN A 35 2.55 2.81 14.98
CA GLN A 35 1.50 2.91 15.99
C GLN A 35 0.18 2.32 15.47
N TYR A 36 0.23 1.10 14.98
CA TYR A 36 -0.88 0.42 14.30
C TYR A 36 -2.14 0.29 15.16
N ALA A 37 -1.98 0.04 16.45
CA ALA A 37 -3.11 -0.04 17.38
C ALA A 37 -3.86 1.29 17.49
N ALA A 38 -3.15 2.42 17.44
CA ALA A 38 -3.77 3.75 17.45
C ALA A 38 -4.54 4.00 16.15
N VAL A 39 -3.99 3.62 14.99
CA VAL A 39 -4.68 3.70 13.70
C VAL A 39 -6.00 2.92 13.76
N ILE A 40 -5.98 1.68 14.24
CA ILE A 40 -7.18 0.83 14.32
C ILE A 40 -8.22 1.39 15.32
N ALA A 41 -7.77 1.86 16.49
CA ALA A 41 -8.68 2.46 17.46
C ALA A 41 -9.41 3.70 16.92
N HIS A 42 -8.71 4.52 16.10
CA HIS A 42 -9.35 5.63 15.42
C HIS A 42 -10.27 5.17 14.28
N ALA A 43 -9.89 4.10 13.56
CA ALA A 43 -10.71 3.54 12.50
C ALA A 43 -12.12 3.10 13.00
N ASP A 44 -12.21 2.59 14.23
CA ASP A 44 -13.47 2.19 14.85
C ASP A 44 -14.43 3.37 15.10
N SER A 45 -13.92 4.61 15.08
CA SER A 45 -14.69 5.84 15.27
C SER A 45 -15.07 6.55 13.97
N LEU A 46 -14.67 6.01 12.81
CA LEU A 46 -14.91 6.63 11.50
C LEU A 46 -16.39 6.67 11.13
N THR A 47 -16.78 7.75 10.46
CA THR A 47 -18.10 7.90 9.86
C THR A 47 -18.16 7.26 8.47
N LEU A 48 -19.37 7.15 7.90
CA LEU A 48 -19.54 6.69 6.51
C LEU A 48 -18.82 7.58 5.48
N ALA A 49 -18.70 8.89 5.76
CA ALA A 49 -17.98 9.82 4.89
C ALA A 49 -16.47 9.53 4.86
N ASP A 50 -15.89 9.17 6.01
CA ASP A 50 -14.47 8.83 6.13
C ASP A 50 -14.14 7.52 5.42
N SER A 51 -15.09 6.59 5.31
CA SER A 51 -14.89 5.31 4.64
C SER A 51 -14.72 5.41 3.11
N SER A 52 -14.95 6.60 2.54
CA SER A 52 -14.70 6.91 1.13
C SER A 52 -13.36 7.64 0.91
N ASN A 53 -12.54 7.80 1.95
CA ASN A 53 -11.24 8.46 1.86
C ASN A 53 -10.13 7.43 1.61
N TYR A 54 -9.48 7.53 0.46
CA TYR A 54 -8.40 6.62 0.05
C TYR A 54 -7.25 6.58 1.06
N GLU A 55 -6.80 7.75 1.55
CA GLU A 55 -5.65 7.83 2.47
C GLU A 55 -5.94 7.12 3.79
N ILE A 56 -7.15 7.30 4.31
CA ILE A 56 -7.60 6.64 5.54
C ILE A 56 -7.66 5.13 5.33
N MET A 57 -8.31 4.66 4.27
CA MET A 57 -8.43 3.22 3.98
C MET A 57 -7.07 2.58 3.77
N ASN A 58 -6.17 3.26 3.05
CA ASN A 58 -4.80 2.79 2.85
C ASN A 58 -4.01 2.71 4.18
N ALA A 59 -4.09 3.73 5.03
CA ALA A 59 -3.43 3.73 6.33
C ALA A 59 -3.93 2.59 7.25
N ILE A 60 -5.24 2.33 7.25
CA ILE A 60 -5.84 1.20 7.99
C ILE A 60 -5.35 -0.14 7.42
N GLY A 61 -5.31 -0.26 6.09
CA GLY A 61 -4.76 -1.45 5.42
C GLY A 61 -3.31 -1.71 5.84
N GLN A 62 -2.46 -0.67 5.83
CA GLN A 62 -1.07 -0.75 6.27
C GLN A 62 -0.94 -1.12 7.76
N ALA A 63 -1.81 -0.59 8.61
CA ALA A 63 -1.81 -0.93 10.03
C ALA A 63 -2.16 -2.41 10.26
N TYR A 64 -3.17 -2.94 9.58
CA TYR A 64 -3.49 -4.36 9.65
C TYR A 64 -2.40 -5.25 9.09
N GLU A 65 -1.75 -4.83 7.99
CA GLU A 65 -0.59 -5.54 7.43
C GLU A 65 0.58 -5.57 8.41
N GLY A 66 0.92 -4.43 9.03
CA GLY A 66 1.96 -4.34 10.05
C GLY A 66 1.68 -5.21 11.29
N MET A 67 0.41 -5.51 11.56
CA MET A 67 -0.03 -6.45 12.59
C MET A 67 -0.15 -7.90 12.08
N LEU A 68 0.29 -8.18 10.87
CA LEU A 68 0.19 -9.49 10.18
C LEU A 68 -1.25 -10.00 10.00
N ARG A 69 -2.23 -9.08 10.04
CA ARG A 69 -3.64 -9.38 9.83
C ARG A 69 -3.99 -9.24 8.35
N TYR A 70 -3.34 -10.04 7.52
CA TYR A 70 -3.37 -9.91 6.06
C TYR A 70 -4.77 -9.96 5.45
N GLN A 71 -5.72 -10.72 6.01
CA GLN A 71 -7.08 -10.75 5.50
C GLN A 71 -7.76 -9.38 5.60
N LYS A 72 -7.65 -8.72 6.77
CA LYS A 72 -8.22 -7.38 6.95
C LYS A 72 -7.50 -6.34 6.09
N ALA A 73 -6.16 -6.42 6.01
CA ALA A 73 -5.39 -5.55 5.13
C ALA A 73 -5.86 -5.66 3.68
N TYR A 74 -6.04 -6.88 3.18
CA TYR A 74 -6.52 -7.16 1.84
C TYR A 74 -7.91 -6.54 1.57
N ASP A 75 -8.83 -6.64 2.53
CA ASP A 75 -10.18 -6.08 2.40
C ASP A 75 -10.12 -4.54 2.28
N TYR A 76 -9.29 -3.86 3.07
CA TYR A 76 -9.08 -2.41 2.97
C TYR A 76 -8.38 -2.00 1.68
N TYR A 77 -7.37 -2.73 1.23
CA TYR A 77 -6.70 -2.45 -0.05
C TYR A 77 -7.63 -2.66 -1.25
N ARG A 78 -8.55 -3.62 -1.17
CA ARG A 78 -9.61 -3.76 -2.18
C ARG A 78 -10.54 -2.56 -2.23
N LEU A 79 -10.87 -1.95 -1.09
CA LEU A 79 -11.62 -0.69 -1.05
C LEU A 79 -10.82 0.43 -1.72
N CYS A 80 -9.52 0.57 -1.41
CA CYS A 80 -8.65 1.53 -2.10
C CYS A 80 -8.64 1.32 -3.62
N PHE A 81 -8.50 0.09 -4.07
CA PHE A 81 -8.53 -0.24 -5.50
C PHE A 81 -9.88 0.08 -6.15
N SER A 82 -10.99 -0.09 -5.43
CA SER A 82 -12.31 0.29 -5.96
C SER A 82 -12.49 1.80 -6.15
N MET A 83 -11.71 2.63 -5.46
CA MET A 83 -11.71 4.09 -5.60
C MET A 83 -10.84 4.56 -6.77
N ASP A 84 -9.73 3.87 -7.04
CA ASP A 84 -8.85 4.11 -8.19
C ASP A 84 -8.35 2.77 -8.75
N THR A 85 -9.02 2.30 -9.79
CA THR A 85 -8.70 1.03 -10.46
C THR A 85 -7.49 1.09 -11.38
N THR A 86 -6.91 2.28 -11.58
CA THR A 86 -5.72 2.51 -12.43
C THR A 86 -4.43 2.56 -11.62
N ASN A 87 -4.52 2.59 -10.31
CA ASN A 87 -3.38 2.72 -9.40
C ASN A 87 -2.58 1.40 -9.33
N LEU A 88 -1.42 1.39 -10.01
CA LEU A 88 -0.54 0.22 -10.07
C LEU A 88 0.10 -0.11 -8.71
N ASP A 89 0.31 0.88 -7.84
CA ASP A 89 0.89 0.66 -6.52
C ASP A 89 -0.07 -0.16 -5.64
N ILE A 90 -1.36 0.17 -5.66
CA ILE A 90 -2.35 -0.59 -4.89
C ILE A 90 -2.54 -2.01 -5.46
N LEU A 91 -2.42 -2.19 -6.78
CA LEU A 91 -2.42 -3.51 -7.41
C LEU A 91 -1.23 -4.35 -6.94
N ASN A 92 -0.03 -3.78 -6.89
CA ASN A 92 1.16 -4.44 -6.35
C ASN A 92 0.99 -4.83 -4.87
N ILE A 93 0.39 -3.94 -4.06
CA ILE A 93 0.10 -4.21 -2.65
C ILE A 93 -0.92 -5.34 -2.52
N LEU A 94 -1.99 -5.34 -3.32
CA LEU A 94 -3.00 -6.41 -3.34
C LEU A 94 -2.37 -7.76 -3.72
N ALA A 95 -1.56 -7.79 -4.77
CA ALA A 95 -0.87 -9.00 -5.21
C ALA A 95 0.03 -9.58 -4.11
N ARG A 96 0.84 -8.72 -3.47
CA ARG A 96 1.70 -9.12 -2.35
C ARG A 96 0.89 -9.62 -1.15
N THR A 97 -0.19 -8.93 -0.81
CA THR A 97 -1.05 -9.32 0.31
C THR A 97 -1.79 -10.62 0.02
N ALA A 98 -2.21 -10.86 -1.23
CA ALA A 98 -2.78 -12.13 -1.67
C ALA A 98 -1.75 -13.27 -1.56
N THR A 99 -0.48 -13.01 -1.93
CA THR A 99 0.62 -13.97 -1.72
C THR A 99 0.77 -14.35 -0.23
N ASN A 100 0.75 -13.37 0.67
CA ASN A 100 0.84 -13.60 2.11
C ASN A 100 -0.37 -14.38 2.67
N LEU A 101 -1.51 -14.32 2.00
CA LEU A 101 -2.72 -15.09 2.31
C LEU A 101 -2.72 -16.50 1.69
N GLY A 102 -1.73 -16.86 0.88
CA GLY A 102 -1.70 -18.10 0.13
C GLY A 102 -2.69 -18.14 -1.05
N ARG A 103 -3.20 -16.97 -1.48
CA ARG A 103 -4.12 -16.83 -2.61
C ARG A 103 -3.33 -16.65 -3.91
N ALA A 104 -2.69 -17.73 -4.36
CA ALA A 104 -1.76 -17.68 -5.48
C ALA A 104 -2.39 -17.19 -6.79
N GLU A 105 -3.59 -17.66 -7.12
CA GLU A 105 -4.32 -17.26 -8.33
C GLU A 105 -4.67 -15.75 -8.33
N ASP A 106 -5.09 -15.21 -7.19
CA ASP A 106 -5.37 -13.77 -7.06
C ASP A 106 -4.08 -12.95 -7.19
N ALA A 107 -3.00 -13.41 -6.56
CA ALA A 107 -1.70 -12.75 -6.63
C ALA A 107 -1.16 -12.71 -8.06
N GLU A 108 -1.18 -13.84 -8.76
CA GLU A 108 -0.76 -13.96 -10.17
C GLU A 108 -1.58 -13.01 -11.06
N ARG A 109 -2.90 -13.01 -10.90
CA ARG A 109 -3.79 -12.15 -11.67
C ARG A 109 -3.47 -10.66 -11.47
N TYR A 110 -3.25 -10.20 -10.24
CA TYR A 110 -2.92 -8.80 -9.96
C TYR A 110 -1.53 -8.42 -10.50
N PHE A 111 -0.51 -9.26 -10.34
CA PHE A 111 0.79 -9.00 -10.95
C PHE A 111 0.71 -8.92 -12.47
N HIS A 112 -0.06 -9.79 -13.13
CA HIS A 112 -0.29 -9.69 -14.56
C HIS A 112 -1.03 -8.41 -14.97
N GLN A 113 -1.96 -7.90 -14.16
CA GLN A 113 -2.59 -6.61 -14.43
C GLN A 113 -1.57 -5.47 -14.35
N VAL A 114 -0.66 -5.47 -13.37
CA VAL A 114 0.44 -4.49 -13.30
C VAL A 114 1.31 -4.59 -14.55
N LEU A 115 1.74 -5.80 -14.93
CA LEU A 115 2.62 -6.02 -16.07
C LEU A 115 1.95 -5.77 -17.43
N SER A 116 0.63 -5.80 -17.51
CA SER A 116 -0.10 -5.40 -18.71
C SER A 116 -0.08 -3.89 -18.95
N ALA A 117 0.00 -3.10 -17.87
CA ALA A 117 0.10 -1.65 -17.93
C ALA A 117 1.57 -1.15 -17.98
N ASP A 118 2.45 -1.83 -17.27
CA ASP A 118 3.89 -1.57 -17.22
C ASP A 118 4.66 -2.90 -17.24
N SER A 119 4.99 -3.37 -18.45
CA SER A 119 5.71 -4.64 -18.66
C SER A 119 7.12 -4.64 -18.08
N SER A 120 7.69 -3.46 -17.81
CA SER A 120 9.00 -3.26 -17.22
C SER A 120 8.98 -3.12 -15.70
N ASN A 121 7.81 -3.25 -15.06
CA ASN A 121 7.68 -3.12 -13.62
C ASN A 121 8.52 -4.18 -12.89
N PHE A 122 9.69 -3.74 -12.41
CA PHE A 122 10.65 -4.62 -11.76
C PHE A 122 10.06 -5.35 -10.56
N TYR A 123 9.30 -4.64 -9.73
CA TYR A 123 8.72 -5.22 -8.52
C TYR A 123 7.72 -6.34 -8.85
N ALA A 124 6.81 -6.11 -9.79
CA ALA A 124 5.81 -7.09 -10.19
C ALA A 124 6.47 -8.34 -10.82
N ASN A 125 7.44 -8.16 -11.73
CA ASN A 125 8.19 -9.26 -12.33
C ASN A 125 8.94 -10.09 -11.27
N TYR A 126 9.61 -9.41 -10.32
CA TYR A 126 10.34 -10.09 -9.25
C TYR A 126 9.41 -10.89 -8.32
N GLN A 127 8.31 -10.31 -7.90
CA GLN A 127 7.37 -10.98 -7.01
C GLN A 127 6.66 -12.15 -7.71
N LEU A 128 6.35 -12.01 -8.99
CA LEU A 128 5.75 -13.08 -9.80
C LEU A 128 6.73 -14.25 -9.95
N ALA A 129 8.00 -13.98 -10.23
CA ALA A 129 9.04 -15.01 -10.27
C ALA A 129 9.16 -15.77 -8.94
N ARG A 130 9.13 -15.04 -7.81
CA ARG A 130 9.12 -15.66 -6.47
C ARG A 130 7.88 -16.50 -6.22
N LEU A 131 6.71 -16.01 -6.65
CA LEU A 131 5.44 -16.74 -6.51
C LEU A 131 5.52 -18.08 -7.26
N TYR A 132 5.96 -18.07 -8.51
CA TYR A 132 6.12 -19.31 -9.30
C TYR A 132 7.12 -20.26 -8.67
N PHE A 133 8.24 -19.74 -8.15
CA PHE A 133 9.20 -20.56 -7.42
C PHE A 133 8.59 -21.23 -6.18
N GLN A 134 7.81 -20.50 -5.40
CA GLN A 134 7.12 -21.03 -4.21
C GLN A 134 6.05 -22.08 -4.56
N LEU A 135 5.42 -21.96 -5.73
CA LEU A 135 4.44 -22.92 -6.23
C LEU A 135 5.09 -24.16 -6.88
N GLY A 136 6.42 -24.18 -7.03
CA GLY A 136 7.12 -25.25 -7.72
C GLY A 136 7.02 -25.18 -9.25
N GLU A 137 6.52 -24.08 -9.79
CA GLU A 137 6.42 -23.82 -11.23
C GLU A 137 7.75 -23.25 -11.74
N TYR A 138 8.82 -24.06 -11.66
CA TYR A 138 10.19 -23.62 -11.87
C TYR A 138 10.48 -23.07 -13.27
N GLU A 139 9.84 -23.61 -14.30
CA GLU A 139 10.00 -23.11 -15.67
C GLU A 139 9.50 -21.66 -15.78
N LYS A 140 8.30 -21.37 -15.27
CA LYS A 140 7.78 -19.99 -15.24
C LYS A 140 8.62 -19.05 -14.37
N ALA A 141 9.16 -19.57 -13.26
CA ALA A 141 10.05 -18.78 -12.41
C ALA A 141 11.33 -18.38 -13.15
N VAL A 142 11.96 -19.31 -13.88
CA VAL A 142 13.15 -19.06 -14.70
C VAL A 142 12.83 -18.01 -15.76
N ASP A 143 11.78 -18.16 -16.55
CA ASP A 143 11.36 -17.20 -17.57
C ASP A 143 11.18 -15.78 -17.01
N ALA A 144 10.59 -15.68 -15.81
CA ALA A 144 10.36 -14.41 -15.16
C ALA A 144 11.67 -13.79 -14.65
N TYR A 145 12.61 -14.57 -14.12
CA TYR A 145 13.94 -14.11 -13.72
C TYR A 145 14.82 -13.70 -14.90
N GLU A 146 14.76 -14.42 -16.02
CA GLU A 146 15.48 -14.06 -17.24
C GLU A 146 15.01 -12.69 -17.78
N LYS A 147 13.72 -12.41 -17.77
CA LYS A 147 13.19 -11.08 -18.12
C LYS A 147 13.74 -9.97 -17.22
N LEU A 148 13.85 -10.23 -15.90
CA LEU A 148 14.46 -9.28 -14.96
C LEU A 148 15.93 -9.03 -15.25
N GLN A 149 16.66 -10.08 -15.61
CA GLN A 149 18.09 -9.98 -15.95
C GLN A 149 18.28 -9.14 -17.22
N ALA A 150 17.52 -9.40 -18.27
CA ALA A 150 17.55 -8.62 -19.51
C ALA A 150 17.25 -7.12 -19.26
N GLN A 151 16.29 -6.80 -18.41
CA GLN A 151 15.99 -5.41 -18.03
C GLN A 151 17.17 -4.72 -17.32
N ASN A 152 17.91 -5.45 -16.47
CA ASN A 152 19.08 -4.92 -15.79
C ASN A 152 20.27 -4.73 -16.73
N GLU A 153 20.48 -5.63 -17.67
CA GLU A 153 21.54 -5.52 -18.68
C GLU A 153 21.33 -4.32 -19.59
N ASP A 154 20.11 -4.08 -20.06
CA ASP A 154 19.75 -2.90 -20.85
C ASP A 154 20.02 -1.60 -20.07
N ASN A 155 19.70 -1.56 -18.78
CA ASN A 155 19.98 -0.41 -17.93
C ASN A 155 21.48 -0.18 -17.71
N THR A 156 22.29 -1.24 -17.54
CA THR A 156 23.74 -1.13 -17.37
C THR A 156 24.44 -0.71 -18.67
N VAL A 157 23.99 -1.22 -19.82
CA VAL A 157 24.47 -0.83 -21.14
C VAL A 157 24.16 0.65 -21.41
N SER A 158 22.95 1.12 -21.10
CA SER A 158 22.56 2.53 -21.25
C SER A 158 23.45 3.47 -20.44
N VAL A 159 23.78 3.12 -19.20
CA VAL A 159 24.71 3.90 -18.35
C VAL A 159 26.13 3.90 -18.91
N SER A 160 26.60 2.78 -19.47
CA SER A 160 27.94 2.69 -20.04
C SER A 160 28.11 3.55 -21.30
N TYR A 161 27.08 3.63 -22.14
CA TYR A 161 27.11 4.47 -23.35
C TYR A 161 27.08 5.96 -23.04
N THR A 162 26.41 6.40 -21.99
CA THR A 162 26.39 7.83 -21.59
C THR A 162 27.75 8.31 -21.08
N HIS A 163 28.58 7.42 -20.53
CA HIS A 163 29.96 7.75 -20.13
C HIS A 163 30.97 7.74 -21.28
N LEU A 164 30.66 7.04 -22.38
CA LEU A 164 31.55 6.92 -23.53
C LEU A 164 31.41 8.04 -24.60
N THR A 165 30.34 8.86 -24.49
CA THR A 165 30.05 9.94 -25.45
C THR A 165 30.41 11.34 -24.95
N LEU A 166 31.30 11.48 -23.98
CA LEU A 166 31.90 12.77 -23.68
C LEU A 166 32.88 13.15 -24.77
N PRO A 167 32.65 14.26 -25.51
CA PRO A 167 33.58 14.70 -26.53
C PRO A 167 34.89 15.12 -25.86
N THR A 168 35.97 14.46 -26.22
CA THR A 168 37.32 15.00 -26.00
C THR A 168 37.48 16.24 -26.88
N THR A 169 37.17 17.41 -26.35
CA THR A 169 37.57 18.69 -26.99
C THR A 169 39.06 18.86 -26.73
N SER A 170 39.81 18.73 -27.79
CA SER A 170 41.20 19.20 -27.91
C SER A 170 41.22 20.71 -27.99
#